data_1b4a359a2b038b9e81b8869c1d1a07e6
#
_entry.id   1b4a359a2b038b9e81b8869c1d1a07e6
#
_cell.length_a   1.000
_cell.length_b   1.000
_cell.length_c   1.000
_cell.angle_alpha   90.00
_cell.angle_beta   90.00
_cell.angle_gamma   90.00
#
_symmetry.space_group_name_H-M   'P 1'
#
loop_
_entity.id
_entity.type
_entity.pdbx_description
1 polymer ?
#
loop_
_entity_poly.entity_id
_entity_poly.type
_entity_poly.pdbx_seq_one_letter_code
_entity_poly.pdbx_strand_id
1 'polypeptide(L)'
;MREMVNSEIDWLGDMPSHWKVHRNKALFKNVSIKNHGDATVLSLYRELGVIPKDSRDDNHNVTSLDTDSYKYVEQGDLVINKMKAWSGSLGVSDYEGIVSPAYYVCKVDYSKVTPRFIHHDMRNLGIVEAYEMYSAGMRIGQWDLSIDDFMGIKVALPPYQEQDRIAERIDKDTAKVDALIANQQAQIEKLKQYKQSLITEVVTKGLDPNASMKDSGVEWIGMMPEHWQLIRFRFIADITTGNSDTQDANPDGAYPFYVRSPIVERSNDYTFEGPGILMAGDGAGAGRVFHLVDGKYAVHQRVYRFYNFRYVDKELLKYYLENLFSTVMDYGSAKTTVPSVRLPMIQNFQVCVPPLAEQEKMVEIIRKHASSIDKLIDIKEKKIEKLTDYKKSLIYEYVTGKKEVS
;
A
#
# COMPACT_ATOMS: atom_id res chain seq x y z
N MET A 1 -6.64 -14.63 39.01
CA MET A 1 -5.68 -13.62 38.46
C MET A 1 -4.31 -14.05 39.00
N ARG A 2 -3.32 -14.16 38.09
CA ARG A 2 -1.95 -14.44 38.49
C ARG A 2 -1.31 -13.22 39.16
N GLU A 3 -0.36 -13.48 40.05
CA GLU A 3 0.39 -12.44 40.76
C GLU A 3 1.31 -11.71 39.75
N MET A 4 1.27 -10.38 39.78
CA MET A 4 2.10 -9.50 38.93
C MET A 4 3.11 -8.78 39.80
N VAL A 5 4.32 -8.59 39.29
CA VAL A 5 5.41 -7.87 39.95
C VAL A 5 6.03 -6.88 38.97
N ASN A 6 6.59 -5.79 39.46
CA ASN A 6 7.31 -4.85 38.64
C ASN A 6 8.58 -5.50 38.06
N SER A 7 8.76 -5.45 36.75
CA SER A 7 9.89 -6.09 36.05
C SER A 7 11.20 -5.31 36.14
N GLU A 8 11.16 -4.04 36.57
CA GLU A 8 12.27 -3.09 36.48
C GLU A 8 12.79 -2.91 35.03
N ILE A 9 11.89 -3.09 34.06
CA ILE A 9 12.11 -2.86 32.63
C ILE A 9 11.15 -1.76 32.19
N ASP A 10 11.65 -0.58 31.79
CA ASP A 10 10.86 0.61 31.54
C ASP A 10 9.74 0.39 30.50
N TRP A 11 10.06 -0.29 29.39
CA TRP A 11 9.10 -0.55 28.33
C TRP A 11 8.09 -1.66 28.66
N LEU A 12 8.36 -2.50 29.65
CA LEU A 12 7.51 -3.65 29.99
C LEU A 12 6.56 -3.33 31.16
N GLY A 13 7.05 -2.68 32.20
CA GLY A 13 6.31 -2.46 33.46
C GLY A 13 6.11 -3.75 34.23
N ASP A 14 4.87 -4.10 34.60
CA ASP A 14 4.56 -5.30 35.37
C ASP A 14 4.57 -6.57 34.53
N MET A 15 5.06 -7.66 35.12
CA MET A 15 5.11 -9.01 34.55
C MET A 15 4.62 -10.06 35.54
N PRO A 16 4.28 -11.29 35.12
CA PRO A 16 3.99 -12.39 36.07
C PRO A 16 5.16 -12.69 37.03
N SER A 17 4.87 -12.89 38.32
CA SER A 17 5.89 -13.08 39.35
C SER A 17 6.80 -14.30 39.14
N HIS A 18 6.33 -15.30 38.39
CA HIS A 18 7.10 -16.52 38.06
C HIS A 18 7.98 -16.41 36.83
N TRP A 19 7.88 -15.29 36.05
CA TRP A 19 8.76 -15.03 34.94
C TRP A 19 10.12 -14.51 35.38
N LYS A 20 11.14 -14.66 34.54
CA LYS A 20 12.52 -14.23 34.84
C LYS A 20 13.03 -13.21 33.87
N VAL A 21 13.67 -12.16 34.38
CA VAL A 21 14.34 -11.14 33.58
C VAL A 21 15.70 -11.64 33.12
N HIS A 22 15.96 -11.51 31.80
CA HIS A 22 17.22 -11.85 31.19
C HIS A 22 17.72 -10.65 30.35
N ARG A 23 19.03 -10.59 30.09
CA ARG A 23 19.56 -9.71 29.05
C ARG A 23 19.69 -10.49 27.76
N ASN A 24 19.53 -9.80 26.60
CA ASN A 24 19.68 -10.43 25.29
C ASN A 24 21.00 -11.19 25.13
N LYS A 25 22.11 -10.72 25.72
CA LYS A 25 23.41 -11.46 25.72
C LYS A 25 23.36 -12.85 26.33
N ALA A 26 22.35 -13.16 27.15
CA ALA A 26 22.17 -14.50 27.71
C ALA A 26 21.40 -15.44 26.76
N LEU A 27 20.78 -14.90 25.72
CA LEU A 27 19.92 -15.60 24.76
C LEU A 27 20.53 -15.66 23.37
N PHE A 28 21.36 -14.68 23.03
CA PHE A 28 21.88 -14.48 21.68
C PHE A 28 23.41 -14.39 21.65
N LYS A 29 24.01 -14.95 20.60
CA LYS A 29 25.43 -14.83 20.30
C LYS A 29 25.61 -14.28 18.89
N ASN A 30 26.16 -13.06 18.78
CA ASN A 30 26.45 -12.47 17.47
C ASN A 30 27.52 -13.28 16.74
N VAL A 31 27.28 -13.59 15.46
CA VAL A 31 28.17 -14.32 14.57
C VAL A 31 28.33 -13.59 13.24
N SER A 32 29.44 -13.83 12.57
CA SER A 32 29.70 -13.26 11.25
C SER A 32 30.43 -14.30 10.39
N ILE A 33 29.69 -15.27 9.86
CA ILE A 33 30.18 -16.29 8.95
C ILE A 33 30.04 -15.71 7.54
N LYS A 34 31.07 -15.81 6.71
CA LYS A 34 31.12 -15.23 5.35
C LYS A 34 31.58 -16.30 4.34
N ASN A 35 31.76 -15.88 3.08
CA ASN A 35 32.21 -16.74 1.97
C ASN A 35 31.19 -17.84 1.58
N HIS A 36 29.90 -17.52 1.61
CA HIS A 36 28.83 -18.36 1.12
C HIS A 36 28.08 -17.68 -0.06
N GLY A 37 28.84 -17.08 -0.99
CA GLY A 37 28.31 -16.26 -2.08
C GLY A 37 27.27 -16.94 -2.98
N ASP A 38 27.28 -18.27 -3.07
CA ASP A 38 26.33 -19.06 -3.86
C ASP A 38 24.99 -19.30 -3.13
N ALA A 39 24.87 -18.93 -1.85
CA ALA A 39 23.66 -19.14 -1.09
C ALA A 39 22.55 -18.14 -1.45
N THR A 40 21.29 -18.52 -1.20
CA THR A 40 20.13 -17.69 -1.46
C THR A 40 20.23 -16.35 -0.70
N VAL A 41 20.05 -15.25 -1.41
CA VAL A 41 20.01 -13.92 -0.78
C VAL A 41 18.70 -13.73 -0.04
N LEU A 42 18.78 -13.44 1.24
CA LEU A 42 17.63 -13.16 2.10
C LEU A 42 17.47 -11.66 2.31
N SER A 43 16.23 -11.26 2.47
CA SER A 43 15.83 -9.90 2.82
C SER A 43 14.98 -9.90 4.08
N LEU A 44 15.11 -8.83 4.87
CA LEU A 44 14.39 -8.67 6.10
C LEU A 44 13.31 -7.59 5.93
N TYR A 45 12.07 -8.00 6.06
CA TYR A 45 10.90 -7.13 5.99
C TYR A 45 10.29 -6.97 7.39
N ARG A 46 9.86 -5.75 7.70
CA ARG A 46 9.26 -5.43 8.98
C ARG A 46 8.05 -6.32 9.32
N GLU A 47 7.18 -6.56 8.35
CA GLU A 47 5.94 -7.31 8.58
C GLU A 47 6.14 -8.82 8.40
N LEU A 48 6.98 -9.25 7.47
CA LEU A 48 7.15 -10.64 7.06
C LEU A 48 8.33 -11.36 7.73
N GLY A 49 9.26 -10.60 8.36
CA GLY A 49 10.51 -11.16 8.87
C GLY A 49 11.51 -11.44 7.75
N VAL A 50 12.27 -12.52 7.90
CA VAL A 50 13.32 -12.93 6.95
C VAL A 50 12.72 -13.81 5.87
N ILE A 51 12.86 -13.42 4.60
CA ILE A 51 12.36 -14.17 3.43
C ILE A 51 13.37 -14.12 2.29
N PRO A 52 13.32 -15.06 1.32
CA PRO A 52 14.11 -14.96 0.10
C PRO A 52 13.84 -13.64 -0.63
N LYS A 53 14.92 -12.97 -1.08
CA LYS A 53 14.82 -11.66 -1.72
C LYS A 53 13.94 -11.69 -2.97
N ASP A 54 14.08 -12.72 -3.78
CA ASP A 54 13.38 -12.88 -5.07
C ASP A 54 11.92 -13.33 -4.92
N SER A 55 11.44 -13.54 -3.68
CA SER A 55 10.03 -13.85 -3.43
C SER A 55 9.08 -12.66 -3.61
N ARG A 56 9.62 -11.45 -3.86
CA ARG A 56 8.87 -10.20 -4.04
C ARG A 56 9.51 -9.29 -5.07
N ASP A 57 8.67 -8.65 -5.89
CA ASP A 57 9.08 -7.71 -6.95
C ASP A 57 9.24 -6.26 -6.45
N ASP A 58 8.83 -5.95 -5.21
CA ASP A 58 8.86 -4.59 -4.64
C ASP A 58 10.17 -4.25 -3.90
N ASN A 59 11.16 -5.14 -3.94
CA ASN A 59 12.46 -4.91 -3.35
C ASN A 59 13.42 -4.23 -4.33
N HIS A 60 13.52 -2.92 -4.22
CA HIS A 60 14.41 -2.11 -5.07
C HIS A 60 15.88 -2.07 -4.61
N ASN A 61 16.25 -2.78 -3.54
CA ASN A 61 17.64 -2.84 -3.11
C ASN A 61 18.46 -3.71 -4.07
N VAL A 62 19.49 -3.11 -4.67
CA VAL A 62 20.42 -3.82 -5.56
C VAL A 62 21.31 -4.73 -4.71
N THR A 63 21.36 -6.03 -5.04
CA THR A 63 22.33 -6.95 -4.47
C THR A 63 23.71 -6.64 -5.09
N SER A 64 24.77 -6.58 -4.27
CA SER A 64 26.14 -6.48 -4.80
C SER A 64 26.45 -7.66 -5.71
N LEU A 65 27.22 -7.43 -6.75
CA LEU A 65 27.75 -8.49 -7.63
C LEU A 65 28.70 -9.42 -6.86
N ASP A 66 29.39 -8.90 -5.85
CA ASP A 66 30.22 -9.66 -4.91
C ASP A 66 29.46 -9.85 -3.61
N THR A 67 29.07 -11.09 -3.34
CA THR A 67 28.33 -11.53 -2.15
C THR A 67 29.23 -12.22 -1.11
N ASP A 68 30.52 -12.34 -1.32
CA ASP A 68 31.44 -12.99 -0.38
C ASP A 68 31.51 -12.29 0.98
N SER A 69 31.27 -10.97 0.98
CA SER A 69 31.18 -10.17 2.21
C SER A 69 29.87 -10.36 2.99
N TYR A 70 28.84 -10.98 2.38
CA TYR A 70 27.56 -11.22 3.02
C TYR A 70 27.69 -12.19 4.18
N LYS A 71 26.79 -12.09 5.14
CA LYS A 71 26.78 -12.93 6.34
C LYS A 71 25.83 -14.10 6.14
N TYR A 72 26.31 -15.28 6.45
CA TYR A 72 25.53 -16.50 6.38
C TYR A 72 24.54 -16.59 7.54
N VAL A 73 23.35 -17.05 7.25
CA VAL A 73 22.23 -17.24 8.14
C VAL A 73 21.79 -18.70 8.07
N GLU A 74 21.73 -19.37 9.20
CA GLU A 74 21.09 -20.68 9.32
C GLU A 74 19.63 -20.53 9.73
N GLN A 75 18.81 -21.53 9.42
CA GLN A 75 17.44 -21.58 9.94
C GLN A 75 17.47 -21.51 11.47
N GLY A 76 16.66 -20.63 12.04
CA GLY A 76 16.62 -20.37 13.47
C GLY A 76 17.51 -19.22 13.95
N ASP A 77 18.37 -18.64 13.11
CA ASP A 77 19.14 -17.46 13.49
C ASP A 77 18.27 -16.22 13.58
N LEU A 78 18.52 -15.36 14.56
CA LEU A 78 17.93 -14.04 14.62
C LEU A 78 18.73 -13.08 13.72
N VAL A 79 18.04 -12.48 12.74
CA VAL A 79 18.59 -11.48 11.83
C VAL A 79 18.09 -10.09 12.23
N ILE A 80 19.01 -9.11 12.31
CA ILE A 80 18.71 -7.74 12.74
C ILE A 80 19.24 -6.76 11.71
N ASN A 81 18.37 -5.93 11.14
CA ASN A 81 18.80 -4.79 10.34
C ASN A 81 19.15 -3.64 11.28
N LYS A 82 20.44 -3.42 11.56
CA LYS A 82 20.89 -2.42 12.54
C LYS A 82 20.35 -1.02 12.26
N MET A 83 20.22 -0.62 10.97
CA MET A 83 19.76 0.69 10.53
C MET A 83 18.24 0.87 10.63
N LYS A 84 17.48 -0.21 10.81
CA LYS A 84 16.00 -0.20 10.88
C LYS A 84 15.47 -1.01 12.08
N ALA A 85 16.33 -1.44 12.99
CA ALA A 85 15.93 -2.15 14.22
C ALA A 85 14.98 -1.30 15.06
N TRP A 86 15.25 0.01 15.17
CA TRP A 86 14.39 1.00 15.84
C TRP A 86 12.93 0.98 15.34
N SER A 87 12.68 0.50 14.15
CA SER A 87 11.32 0.34 13.59
C SER A 87 10.84 -1.10 13.58
N GLY A 88 11.54 -2.05 14.26
CA GLY A 88 11.14 -3.45 14.37
C GLY A 88 11.60 -4.33 13.20
N SER A 89 12.62 -3.91 12.43
CA SER A 89 13.17 -4.72 11.33
C SER A 89 14.17 -5.75 11.85
N LEU A 90 13.63 -6.84 12.40
CA LEU A 90 14.37 -8.03 12.84
C LEU A 90 13.43 -9.25 12.86
N GLY A 91 14.00 -10.45 12.92
CA GLY A 91 13.21 -11.69 13.00
C GLY A 91 14.05 -12.95 12.99
N VAL A 92 13.51 -14.02 13.54
CA VAL A 92 14.08 -15.35 13.41
C VAL A 92 13.86 -15.83 11.98
N SER A 93 14.90 -16.38 11.35
CA SER A 93 14.84 -16.86 9.98
C SER A 93 14.32 -18.29 9.90
N ASP A 94 13.32 -18.50 9.04
CA ASP A 94 12.88 -19.84 8.63
C ASP A 94 13.71 -20.40 7.45
N TYR A 95 14.64 -19.59 6.94
CA TYR A 95 15.42 -19.90 5.74
C TYR A 95 16.91 -19.89 6.04
N GLU A 96 17.64 -20.72 5.29
CA GLU A 96 19.10 -20.69 5.17
C GLU A 96 19.49 -19.82 3.98
N GLY A 97 20.55 -18.99 4.14
CA GLY A 97 20.99 -18.12 3.07
C GLY A 97 21.98 -17.04 3.54
N ILE A 98 22.06 -15.94 2.80
CA ILE A 98 22.97 -14.83 3.11
C ILE A 98 22.22 -13.49 3.19
N VAL A 99 22.71 -12.63 4.09
CA VAL A 99 22.18 -11.27 4.28
C VAL A 99 23.27 -10.22 4.14
N SER A 100 22.87 -8.99 3.83
CA SER A 100 23.78 -7.85 3.71
C SER A 100 24.73 -7.73 4.91
N PRO A 101 25.99 -7.30 4.68
CA PRO A 101 26.97 -7.03 5.75
C PRO A 101 26.48 -6.05 6.82
N ALA A 102 25.53 -5.17 6.48
CA ALA A 102 24.91 -4.21 7.40
C ALA A 102 24.02 -4.86 8.45
N TYR A 103 23.67 -6.16 8.32
CA TYR A 103 22.81 -6.85 9.27
C TYR A 103 23.65 -7.57 10.33
N TYR A 104 23.09 -7.73 11.53
CA TYR A 104 23.62 -8.66 12.52
C TYR A 104 22.92 -10.01 12.36
N VAL A 105 23.69 -11.08 12.56
CA VAL A 105 23.21 -12.46 12.63
C VAL A 105 23.54 -12.99 14.01
N CYS A 106 22.54 -13.47 14.74
CA CYS A 106 22.71 -13.96 16.10
C CYS A 106 22.19 -15.39 16.22
N LYS A 107 23.05 -16.29 16.70
CA LYS A 107 22.66 -17.63 17.15
C LYS A 107 21.78 -17.50 18.38
N VAL A 108 20.68 -18.23 18.39
CA VAL A 108 19.71 -18.24 19.49
C VAL A 108 19.98 -19.44 20.40
N ASP A 109 19.96 -19.22 21.72
CA ASP A 109 20.08 -20.30 22.72
C ASP A 109 18.72 -20.98 22.93
N TYR A 110 18.41 -21.95 22.11
CA TYR A 110 17.16 -22.72 22.16
C TYR A 110 17.02 -23.64 23.37
N SER A 111 18.00 -23.69 24.27
CA SER A 111 17.81 -24.30 25.59
C SER A 111 17.01 -23.43 26.55
N LYS A 112 16.87 -22.13 26.26
CA LYS A 112 16.20 -21.13 27.10
C LYS A 112 14.92 -20.58 26.49
N VAL A 113 14.86 -20.50 25.15
CA VAL A 113 13.73 -19.92 24.43
C VAL A 113 13.29 -20.82 23.28
N THR A 114 11.98 -20.84 22.99
CA THR A 114 11.47 -21.55 21.83
C THR A 114 11.47 -20.66 20.59
N PRO A 115 11.66 -21.20 19.36
CA PRO A 115 11.75 -20.42 18.13
C PRO A 115 10.53 -19.52 17.89
N ARG A 116 9.34 -20.08 18.10
CA ARG A 116 8.07 -19.36 17.87
C ARG A 116 7.86 -18.23 18.87
N PHE A 117 8.12 -18.48 20.15
CA PHE A 117 7.97 -17.46 21.20
C PHE A 117 8.95 -16.30 20.98
N ILE A 118 10.25 -16.60 20.78
CA ILE A 118 11.27 -15.56 20.63
C ILE A 118 11.05 -14.71 19.37
N HIS A 119 10.48 -15.30 18.31
CA HIS A 119 10.11 -14.54 17.11
C HIS A 119 9.06 -13.45 17.41
N HIS A 120 8.04 -13.80 18.21
CA HIS A 120 7.02 -12.83 18.62
C HIS A 120 7.54 -11.84 19.67
N ASP A 121 8.33 -12.32 20.64
CA ASP A 121 8.85 -11.50 21.72
C ASP A 121 9.80 -10.41 21.19
N MET A 122 10.71 -10.74 20.27
CA MET A 122 11.65 -9.78 19.69
C MET A 122 11.00 -8.75 18.74
N ARG A 123 9.72 -8.89 18.41
CA ARG A 123 9.00 -8.04 17.46
C ARG A 123 7.76 -7.37 18.04
N ASN A 124 7.50 -7.51 19.33
CA ASN A 124 6.37 -6.88 19.98
C ASN A 124 6.55 -5.35 20.10
N LEU A 125 5.45 -4.62 20.30
CA LEU A 125 5.46 -3.15 20.34
C LEU A 125 6.41 -2.59 21.39
N GLY A 126 6.39 -3.14 22.62
CA GLY A 126 7.19 -2.62 23.72
C GLY A 126 8.69 -2.77 23.50
N ILE A 127 9.16 -3.93 22.99
CA ILE A 127 10.59 -4.12 22.73
C ILE A 127 11.06 -3.25 21.53
N VAL A 128 10.18 -2.95 20.59
CA VAL A 128 10.49 -2.02 19.48
C VAL A 128 10.71 -0.60 20.03
N GLU A 129 9.94 -0.16 21.02
CA GLU A 129 10.21 1.11 21.72
C GLU A 129 11.58 1.09 22.41
N ALA A 130 11.99 -0.04 22.99
CA ALA A 130 13.33 -0.18 23.55
C ALA A 130 14.41 -0.08 22.46
N TYR A 131 14.22 -0.69 21.29
CA TYR A 131 15.16 -0.54 20.18
C TYR A 131 15.27 0.90 19.72
N GLU A 132 14.18 1.64 19.68
CA GLU A 132 14.18 3.07 19.35
C GLU A 132 14.97 3.87 20.40
N MET A 133 14.73 3.63 21.68
CA MET A 133 15.45 4.31 22.79
C MET A 133 16.97 4.07 22.78
N TYR A 134 17.42 2.88 22.41
CA TYR A 134 18.84 2.52 22.34
C TYR A 134 19.49 2.77 20.97
N SER A 135 18.72 3.19 19.97
CA SER A 135 19.27 3.53 18.66
C SER A 135 19.75 4.98 18.64
N ALA A 136 20.89 5.21 18.01
CA ALA A 136 21.52 6.53 17.92
C ALA A 136 21.83 6.92 16.48
N GLY A 137 21.75 8.22 16.16
CA GLY A 137 22.12 8.76 14.85
C GLY A 137 21.91 10.26 14.76
N MET A 138 22.56 10.92 13.80
CA MET A 138 22.53 12.38 13.65
C MET A 138 21.25 12.91 12.97
N ARG A 139 20.48 12.06 12.30
CA ARG A 139 19.26 12.45 11.57
C ARG A 139 18.11 11.56 11.97
N ILE A 140 16.92 12.13 12.08
CA ILE A 140 15.68 11.39 12.33
C ILE A 140 15.49 10.31 11.24
N GLY A 141 15.26 9.07 11.67
CA GLY A 141 15.08 7.92 10.76
C GLY A 141 16.37 7.32 10.18
N GLN A 142 17.55 7.82 10.57
CA GLN A 142 18.88 7.27 10.24
C GLN A 142 19.61 6.87 11.52
N TRP A 143 18.94 6.06 12.35
CA TRP A 143 19.47 5.58 13.61
C TRP A 143 19.95 4.14 13.47
N ASP A 144 21.07 3.84 14.12
CA ASP A 144 21.65 2.51 14.20
C ASP A 144 21.52 1.99 15.61
N LEU A 145 21.04 0.76 15.76
CA LEU A 145 21.13 0.01 17.00
C LEU A 145 22.47 -0.74 17.02
N SER A 146 23.35 -0.41 17.97
CA SER A 146 24.60 -1.15 18.12
C SER A 146 24.34 -2.57 18.64
N ILE A 147 25.25 -3.50 18.33
CA ILE A 147 25.12 -4.87 18.81
C ILE A 147 25.26 -4.95 20.34
N ASP A 148 26.08 -4.10 20.93
CA ASP A 148 26.31 -4.07 22.38
C ASP A 148 25.07 -3.54 23.11
N ASP A 149 24.43 -2.50 22.58
CA ASP A 149 23.15 -1.99 23.11
C ASP A 149 22.06 -3.05 22.98
N PHE A 150 21.91 -3.69 21.81
CA PHE A 150 20.98 -4.81 21.64
C PHE A 150 21.22 -5.92 22.66
N MET A 151 22.47 -6.33 22.87
CA MET A 151 22.83 -7.37 23.83
C MET A 151 22.57 -6.96 25.29
N GLY A 152 22.54 -5.66 25.55
CA GLY A 152 22.23 -5.07 26.87
C GLY A 152 20.74 -5.03 27.22
N ILE A 153 19.84 -5.05 26.22
CA ILE A 153 18.39 -4.96 26.45
C ILE A 153 17.91 -6.11 27.33
N LYS A 154 17.07 -5.76 28.30
CA LYS A 154 16.42 -6.73 29.19
C LYS A 154 15.09 -7.19 28.61
N VAL A 155 14.78 -8.47 28.75
CA VAL A 155 13.52 -9.12 28.38
C VAL A 155 13.02 -10.01 29.52
N ALA A 156 11.71 -10.21 29.63
CA ALA A 156 11.12 -11.12 30.60
C ALA A 156 10.68 -12.41 29.92
N LEU A 157 11.15 -13.54 30.41
CA LEU A 157 10.85 -14.84 29.81
C LEU A 157 9.96 -15.68 30.72
N PRO A 158 8.88 -16.28 30.17
CA PRO A 158 8.13 -17.33 30.84
C PRO A 158 8.96 -18.62 30.98
N PRO A 159 8.56 -19.56 31.87
CA PRO A 159 9.09 -20.90 31.86
C PRO A 159 8.98 -21.53 30.45
N TYR A 160 9.98 -22.34 30.05
CA TYR A 160 10.12 -22.89 28.69
C TYR A 160 8.83 -23.53 28.14
N GLN A 161 8.13 -24.33 28.96
CA GLN A 161 6.86 -24.96 28.57
C GLN A 161 5.68 -23.97 28.38
N GLU A 162 5.74 -22.82 29.01
CA GLU A 162 4.73 -21.76 28.87
C GLU A 162 4.93 -20.99 27.56
N GLN A 163 6.17 -20.88 27.08
CA GLN A 163 6.49 -20.17 25.83
C GLN A 163 5.75 -20.74 24.63
N ASP A 164 5.74 -22.05 24.46
CA ASP A 164 5.04 -22.68 23.34
C ASP A 164 3.52 -22.48 23.40
N ARG A 165 2.93 -22.58 24.60
CA ARG A 165 1.51 -22.29 24.78
C ARG A 165 1.16 -20.82 24.42
N ILE A 166 2.02 -19.89 24.80
CA ILE A 166 1.85 -18.48 24.45
C ILE A 166 1.93 -18.31 22.93
N ALA A 167 2.96 -18.86 22.29
CA ALA A 167 3.14 -18.77 20.85
C ALA A 167 1.98 -19.39 20.07
N GLU A 168 1.52 -20.59 20.44
CA GLU A 168 0.35 -21.23 19.84
C GLU A 168 -0.92 -20.38 19.99
N ARG A 169 -1.10 -19.76 21.13
CA ARG A 169 -2.25 -18.89 21.37
C ARG A 169 -2.18 -17.63 20.51
N ILE A 170 -1.01 -17.01 20.40
CA ILE A 170 -0.77 -15.87 19.52
C ILE A 170 -1.12 -16.24 18.07
N ASP A 171 -0.54 -17.32 17.56
CA ASP A 171 -0.77 -17.77 16.19
C ASP A 171 -2.25 -18.03 15.91
N LYS A 172 -2.95 -18.70 16.84
CA LYS A 172 -4.38 -18.97 16.71
C LYS A 172 -5.24 -17.71 16.69
N ASP A 173 -4.95 -16.75 17.56
CA ASP A 173 -5.76 -15.54 17.68
C ASP A 173 -5.40 -14.52 16.59
N THR A 174 -4.11 -14.39 16.21
CA THR A 174 -3.70 -13.54 15.08
C THR A 174 -4.21 -14.07 13.76
N ALA A 175 -4.25 -15.38 13.52
CA ALA A 175 -4.84 -15.97 12.32
C ALA A 175 -6.33 -15.59 12.13
N LYS A 176 -7.09 -15.48 13.23
CA LYS A 176 -8.49 -14.99 13.16
C LYS A 176 -8.56 -13.52 12.74
N VAL A 177 -7.66 -12.70 13.30
CA VAL A 177 -7.60 -11.27 12.93
C VAL A 177 -7.17 -11.11 11.47
N ASP A 178 -6.19 -11.88 11.01
CA ASP A 178 -5.75 -11.87 9.60
C ASP A 178 -6.87 -12.29 8.65
N ALA A 179 -7.66 -13.29 9.01
CA ALA A 179 -8.84 -13.68 8.24
C ALA A 179 -9.90 -12.55 8.17
N LEU A 180 -10.08 -11.80 9.26
CA LEU A 180 -10.99 -10.64 9.27
C LEU A 180 -10.44 -9.51 8.37
N ILE A 181 -9.14 -9.23 8.41
CA ILE A 181 -8.49 -8.23 7.55
C ILE A 181 -8.65 -8.63 6.08
N ALA A 182 -8.32 -9.86 5.72
CA ALA A 182 -8.48 -10.37 4.36
C ALA A 182 -9.93 -10.27 3.85
N ASN A 183 -10.90 -10.56 4.71
CA ASN A 183 -12.32 -10.40 4.37
C ASN A 183 -12.69 -8.93 4.12
N GLN A 184 -12.19 -7.97 4.93
CA GLN A 184 -12.44 -6.55 4.67
C GLN A 184 -11.81 -6.09 3.36
N GLN A 185 -10.59 -6.52 3.04
CA GLN A 185 -9.90 -6.24 1.78
C GLN A 185 -10.68 -6.76 0.57
N ALA A 186 -11.17 -8.01 0.64
CA ALA A 186 -11.99 -8.61 -0.40
C ALA A 186 -13.32 -7.85 -0.61
N GLN A 187 -13.92 -7.35 0.48
CA GLN A 187 -15.14 -6.53 0.39
C GLN A 187 -14.88 -5.15 -0.22
N ILE A 188 -13.74 -4.52 0.07
CA ILE A 188 -13.31 -3.26 -0.57
C ILE A 188 -13.18 -3.46 -2.07
N GLU A 189 -12.52 -4.53 -2.50
CA GLU A 189 -12.35 -4.81 -3.92
C GLU A 189 -13.69 -5.03 -4.64
N LYS A 190 -14.61 -5.78 -4.03
CA LYS A 190 -15.97 -5.94 -4.57
C LYS A 190 -16.74 -4.62 -4.65
N LEU A 191 -16.59 -3.72 -3.66
CA LEU A 191 -17.22 -2.40 -3.69
C LEU A 191 -16.66 -1.53 -4.82
N LYS A 192 -15.35 -1.57 -5.06
CA LYS A 192 -14.71 -0.87 -6.20
C LYS A 192 -15.25 -1.38 -7.54
N GLN A 193 -15.32 -2.69 -7.71
CA GLN A 193 -15.87 -3.33 -8.91
C GLN A 193 -17.34 -2.98 -9.10
N TYR A 194 -18.15 -3.01 -8.02
CA TYR A 194 -19.56 -2.63 -8.07
C TYR A 194 -19.72 -1.15 -8.46
N LYS A 195 -18.92 -0.24 -7.88
CA LYS A 195 -18.91 1.18 -8.24
C LYS A 195 -18.63 1.37 -9.73
N GLN A 196 -17.62 0.71 -10.25
CA GLN A 196 -17.24 0.76 -11.66
C GLN A 196 -18.36 0.23 -12.56
N SER A 197 -18.94 -0.92 -12.23
CA SER A 197 -20.03 -1.52 -13.00
C SER A 197 -21.27 -0.62 -13.01
N LEU A 198 -21.65 -0.06 -11.86
CA LEU A 198 -22.79 0.86 -11.74
C LEU A 198 -22.60 2.10 -12.60
N ILE A 199 -21.41 2.73 -12.53
CA ILE A 199 -21.14 3.92 -13.34
C ILE A 199 -21.18 3.55 -14.82
N THR A 200 -20.52 2.45 -15.22
CA THR A 200 -20.51 1.97 -16.62
C THR A 200 -21.92 1.74 -17.13
N GLU A 201 -22.77 1.09 -16.34
CA GLU A 201 -24.16 0.83 -16.71
C GLU A 201 -24.93 2.13 -16.92
N VAL A 202 -24.86 3.07 -15.97
CA VAL A 202 -25.54 4.37 -16.09
C VAL A 202 -25.05 5.15 -17.30
N VAL A 203 -23.73 5.24 -17.56
CA VAL A 203 -23.19 6.06 -18.65
C VAL A 203 -23.36 5.41 -20.04
N THR A 204 -23.71 4.12 -20.13
CA THR A 204 -23.91 3.42 -21.41
C THR A 204 -25.35 3.03 -21.68
N LYS A 205 -26.15 2.74 -20.62
CA LYS A 205 -27.54 2.24 -20.73
C LYS A 205 -28.60 3.18 -20.14
N GLY A 206 -28.16 4.23 -19.42
CA GLY A 206 -29.08 5.18 -18.79
C GLY A 206 -29.70 4.67 -17.49
N LEU A 207 -30.81 5.33 -17.11
CA LEU A 207 -31.48 5.08 -15.83
C LEU A 207 -32.79 4.31 -15.99
N ASP A 208 -33.34 4.24 -17.21
CA ASP A 208 -34.61 3.54 -17.47
C ASP A 208 -34.33 2.11 -17.98
N PRO A 209 -34.65 1.08 -17.16
CA PRO A 209 -34.42 -0.32 -17.54
C PRO A 209 -35.37 -0.78 -18.68
N ASN A 210 -36.42 -0.01 -18.98
CA ASN A 210 -37.40 -0.32 -20.02
C ASN A 210 -37.16 0.47 -21.32
N ALA A 211 -36.07 1.26 -21.40
CA ALA A 211 -35.77 2.01 -22.60
C ALA A 211 -35.53 1.08 -23.81
N SER A 212 -36.07 1.46 -24.97
CA SER A 212 -35.72 0.79 -26.23
C SER A 212 -34.23 0.91 -26.49
N MET A 213 -33.57 -0.21 -26.81
CA MET A 213 -32.13 -0.30 -26.98
C MET A 213 -31.75 -0.55 -28.43
N LYS A 214 -30.61 0.00 -28.88
CA LYS A 214 -29.99 -0.28 -30.17
C LYS A 214 -28.53 -0.70 -29.99
N ASP A 215 -28.01 -1.44 -30.94
CA ASP A 215 -26.58 -1.73 -30.99
C ASP A 215 -25.81 -0.46 -31.34
N SER A 216 -24.82 -0.10 -30.50
CA SER A 216 -23.95 1.05 -30.75
C SER A 216 -22.95 0.83 -31.91
N GLY A 217 -22.70 -0.43 -32.28
CA GLY A 217 -21.63 -0.82 -33.21
C GLY A 217 -20.22 -0.67 -32.62
N VAL A 218 -20.13 -0.49 -31.29
CA VAL A 218 -18.88 -0.33 -30.53
C VAL A 218 -18.80 -1.43 -29.46
N GLU A 219 -17.81 -2.31 -29.59
CA GLU A 219 -17.71 -3.53 -28.78
C GLU A 219 -17.78 -3.28 -27.26
N TRP A 220 -17.08 -2.29 -26.75
CA TRP A 220 -17.05 -1.99 -25.31
C TRP A 220 -18.28 -1.22 -24.80
N ILE A 221 -19.12 -0.70 -25.67
CA ILE A 221 -20.41 -0.07 -25.31
C ILE A 221 -21.54 -1.10 -25.39
N GLY A 222 -21.56 -1.88 -26.49
CA GLY A 222 -22.63 -2.81 -26.79
C GLY A 222 -23.96 -2.11 -27.07
N MET A 223 -25.01 -2.51 -26.33
CA MET A 223 -26.34 -1.90 -26.46
C MET A 223 -26.41 -0.56 -25.71
N MET A 224 -27.06 0.44 -26.34
CA MET A 224 -27.31 1.76 -25.76
C MET A 224 -28.78 2.18 -26.03
N PRO A 225 -29.37 3.13 -25.28
CA PRO A 225 -30.71 3.63 -25.54
C PRO A 225 -30.87 4.16 -26.96
N GLU A 226 -31.96 3.80 -27.65
CA GLU A 226 -32.18 4.11 -29.04
C GLU A 226 -32.18 5.61 -29.34
N HIS A 227 -32.69 6.41 -28.42
CA HIS A 227 -32.80 7.87 -28.52
C HIS A 227 -31.49 8.61 -28.22
N TRP A 228 -30.42 7.90 -27.74
CA TRP A 228 -29.11 8.51 -27.52
C TRP A 228 -28.31 8.63 -28.82
N GLN A 229 -27.37 9.59 -28.83
CA GLN A 229 -26.43 9.79 -29.90
C GLN A 229 -25.06 9.22 -29.54
N LEU A 230 -24.39 8.67 -30.57
CA LEU A 230 -22.99 8.25 -30.46
C LEU A 230 -22.13 9.26 -31.18
N ILE A 231 -21.27 9.97 -30.42
CA ILE A 231 -20.50 11.10 -30.96
C ILE A 231 -19.01 10.85 -30.72
N ARG A 232 -18.17 11.12 -31.73
CA ARG A 232 -16.71 11.06 -31.59
C ARG A 232 -16.22 12.21 -30.69
N PHE A 233 -15.26 11.93 -29.81
CA PHE A 233 -14.75 12.87 -28.82
C PHE A 233 -14.30 14.22 -29.41
N ARG A 234 -13.70 14.21 -30.61
CA ARG A 234 -13.29 15.45 -31.35
C ARG A 234 -14.40 16.46 -31.55
N PHE A 235 -15.65 16.05 -31.51
CA PHE A 235 -16.82 16.95 -31.65
C PHE A 235 -17.38 17.36 -30.28
N ILE A 236 -16.95 16.73 -29.19
CA ILE A 236 -17.44 16.94 -27.84
C ILE A 236 -16.61 17.98 -27.08
N ALA A 237 -15.29 17.95 -27.24
CA ALA A 237 -14.40 18.87 -26.55
C ALA A 237 -13.19 19.25 -27.41
N ASP A 238 -12.63 20.40 -27.13
CA ASP A 238 -11.32 20.79 -27.62
C ASP A 238 -10.21 20.10 -26.79
N ILE A 239 -9.07 19.80 -27.43
CA ILE A 239 -8.00 19.02 -26.84
C ILE A 239 -6.70 19.81 -26.93
N THR A 240 -6.01 19.96 -25.81
CA THR A 240 -4.64 20.51 -25.75
C THR A 240 -3.81 19.71 -24.74
N THR A 241 -2.53 20.03 -24.60
CA THR A 241 -1.66 19.51 -23.55
C THR A 241 -1.14 20.66 -22.69
N GLY A 242 -0.63 20.36 -21.51
CA GLY A 242 0.11 21.32 -20.72
C GLY A 242 1.46 21.68 -21.35
N ASN A 243 2.18 22.57 -20.70
CA ASN A 243 3.52 23.05 -21.10
C ASN A 243 4.52 23.06 -19.92
N SER A 244 4.10 22.68 -18.71
CA SER A 244 4.97 22.61 -17.52
C SER A 244 5.69 21.27 -17.43
N ASP A 245 6.84 21.26 -16.76
CA ASP A 245 7.60 20.03 -16.47
C ASP A 245 7.61 19.73 -14.97
N THR A 246 8.02 18.53 -14.59
CA THR A 246 8.05 18.07 -13.19
C THR A 246 8.93 18.98 -12.30
N GLN A 247 9.98 19.59 -12.87
CA GLN A 247 10.84 20.55 -12.15
C GLN A 247 10.13 21.85 -11.75
N ASP A 248 8.96 22.16 -12.34
CA ASP A 248 8.16 23.34 -12.02
C ASP A 248 7.30 23.12 -10.75
N ALA A 249 7.35 21.93 -10.16
CA ALA A 249 6.69 21.62 -8.92
C ALA A 249 7.35 22.38 -7.75
N ASN A 250 6.52 23.05 -6.97
CA ASN A 250 6.92 23.73 -5.74
C ASN A 250 5.86 23.44 -4.65
N PRO A 251 6.21 22.72 -3.56
CA PRO A 251 5.25 22.40 -2.49
C PRO A 251 4.51 23.60 -1.90
N ASP A 252 5.17 24.78 -1.89
CA ASP A 252 4.62 26.03 -1.38
C ASP A 252 3.94 26.89 -2.46
N GLY A 253 3.81 26.36 -3.68
CA GLY A 253 3.23 27.07 -4.82
C GLY A 253 1.76 27.45 -4.61
N ALA A 254 1.32 28.53 -5.27
CA ALA A 254 -0.03 29.10 -5.12
C ALA A 254 -1.11 28.29 -5.85
N TYR A 255 -0.76 27.58 -6.94
CA TYR A 255 -1.71 26.90 -7.82
C TYR A 255 -1.57 25.39 -7.79
N PRO A 256 -2.69 24.63 -7.97
CA PRO A 256 -2.60 23.18 -8.17
C PRO A 256 -1.87 22.87 -9.48
N PHE A 257 -0.97 21.89 -9.42
CA PHE A 257 -0.22 21.40 -10.56
C PHE A 257 -0.56 19.93 -10.84
N TYR A 258 -1.15 19.66 -11.98
CA TYR A 258 -1.60 18.34 -12.37
C TYR A 258 -0.54 17.66 -13.24
N VAL A 259 0.00 16.58 -12.70
CA VAL A 259 0.98 15.71 -13.35
C VAL A 259 0.32 14.39 -13.78
N ARG A 260 1.10 13.39 -14.18
CA ARG A 260 0.61 12.07 -14.62
C ARG A 260 0.13 11.16 -13.50
N SER A 261 0.23 11.61 -12.26
CA SER A 261 -0.14 10.92 -11.02
C SER A 261 -1.55 11.34 -10.56
N PRO A 262 -2.27 10.49 -9.82
CA PRO A 262 -3.47 10.92 -9.12
C PRO A 262 -3.22 11.95 -8.01
N ILE A 263 -1.96 12.10 -7.56
CA ILE A 263 -1.56 13.11 -6.57
C ILE A 263 -1.39 14.44 -7.27
N VAL A 264 -2.06 15.46 -6.73
CA VAL A 264 -1.98 16.84 -7.22
C VAL A 264 -0.83 17.54 -6.51
N GLU A 265 0.11 18.05 -7.27
CA GLU A 265 1.25 18.86 -6.80
C GLU A 265 0.87 20.34 -6.76
N ARG A 266 1.84 21.19 -6.50
CA ARG A 266 1.64 22.64 -6.51
C ARG A 266 2.70 23.32 -7.38
N SER A 267 2.38 24.52 -7.90
CA SER A 267 3.26 25.35 -8.72
C SER A 267 3.09 26.83 -8.38
N ASN A 268 4.13 27.61 -8.63
CA ASN A 268 4.07 29.08 -8.46
C ASN A 268 3.22 29.77 -9.56
N ASP A 269 3.15 29.15 -10.75
CA ASP A 269 2.47 29.68 -11.92
C ASP A 269 1.32 28.76 -12.35
N TYR A 270 0.38 29.31 -13.11
CA TYR A 270 -0.69 28.55 -13.74
C TYR A 270 -0.61 28.60 -15.27
N THR A 271 -1.03 27.52 -15.91
CA THR A 271 -1.02 27.38 -17.38
C THR A 271 -2.39 27.69 -17.97
N PHE A 272 -3.45 27.28 -17.27
CA PHE A 272 -4.83 27.37 -17.73
C PHE A 272 -5.74 27.93 -16.66
N GLU A 273 -6.88 28.48 -17.13
CA GLU A 273 -7.97 28.94 -16.30
C GLU A 273 -9.29 28.40 -16.82
N GLY A 274 -10.25 28.15 -15.91
CA GLY A 274 -11.60 27.67 -16.21
C GLY A 274 -11.74 26.15 -16.25
N PRO A 275 -12.96 25.65 -16.55
CA PRO A 275 -13.28 24.25 -16.45
C PRO A 275 -12.50 23.37 -17.43
N GLY A 276 -12.14 22.17 -16.99
CA GLY A 276 -11.48 21.17 -17.81
C GLY A 276 -11.55 19.78 -17.23
N ILE A 277 -11.33 18.78 -18.08
CA ILE A 277 -10.99 17.43 -17.69
C ILE A 277 -9.54 17.19 -18.10
N LEU A 278 -8.73 16.71 -17.17
CA LEU A 278 -7.33 16.36 -17.41
C LEU A 278 -7.20 14.85 -17.48
N MET A 279 -6.32 14.36 -18.37
CA MET A 279 -6.02 12.94 -18.52
C MET A 279 -4.52 12.72 -18.69
N ALA A 280 -3.94 11.82 -17.89
CA ALA A 280 -2.54 11.41 -18.06
C ALA A 280 -2.32 10.80 -19.45
N GLY A 281 -1.33 11.31 -20.18
CA GLY A 281 -1.03 10.91 -21.56
C GLY A 281 0.00 9.81 -21.68
N ASP A 282 0.85 9.58 -20.66
CA ASP A 282 1.86 8.53 -20.66
C ASP A 282 2.14 7.98 -19.25
N GLY A 283 2.98 6.93 -19.18
CA GLY A 283 3.35 6.26 -17.94
C GLY A 283 2.24 5.35 -17.39
N ALA A 284 2.37 4.94 -16.13
CA ALA A 284 1.42 4.02 -15.48
C ALA A 284 -0.02 4.57 -15.39
N GLY A 285 -0.16 5.90 -15.37
CA GLY A 285 -1.46 6.59 -15.34
C GLY A 285 -2.10 6.85 -16.70
N ALA A 286 -1.44 6.51 -17.80
CA ALA A 286 -1.90 6.81 -19.16
C ALA A 286 -3.32 6.31 -19.43
N GLY A 287 -4.24 7.24 -19.75
CA GLY A 287 -5.65 6.94 -20.02
C GLY A 287 -6.44 6.38 -18.82
N ARG A 288 -5.89 6.48 -17.61
CA ARG A 288 -6.50 5.96 -16.35
C ARG A 288 -6.62 7.02 -15.26
N VAL A 289 -5.72 7.99 -15.26
CA VAL A 289 -5.76 9.10 -14.29
C VAL A 289 -6.48 10.28 -14.94
N PHE A 290 -7.57 10.70 -14.31
CA PHE A 290 -8.39 11.82 -14.74
C PHE A 290 -8.63 12.80 -13.58
N HIS A 291 -8.68 14.09 -13.88
CA HIS A 291 -9.05 15.14 -12.92
C HIS A 291 -10.11 16.05 -13.56
N LEU A 292 -11.16 16.39 -12.79
CA LEU A 292 -12.08 17.46 -13.10
C LEU A 292 -11.55 18.72 -12.44
N VAL A 293 -11.32 19.77 -13.22
CA VAL A 293 -10.65 20.99 -12.76
C VAL A 293 -11.46 22.23 -13.08
N ASP A 294 -11.26 23.29 -12.29
CA ASP A 294 -11.80 24.62 -12.53
C ASP A 294 -10.90 25.66 -11.89
N GLY A 295 -11.06 26.95 -12.26
CA GLY A 295 -10.20 28.04 -11.77
C GLY A 295 -8.82 28.02 -12.45
N LYS A 296 -7.78 28.43 -11.70
CA LYS A 296 -6.39 28.54 -12.18
C LYS A 296 -5.57 27.33 -11.78
N TYR A 297 -4.89 26.69 -12.72
CA TYR A 297 -4.08 25.49 -12.49
C TYR A 297 -2.96 25.34 -13.53
N ALA A 298 -1.88 24.68 -13.12
CA ALA A 298 -0.79 24.25 -14.00
C ALA A 298 -1.01 22.83 -14.49
N VAL A 299 -0.53 22.52 -15.69
CA VAL A 299 -0.68 21.20 -16.32
C VAL A 299 0.64 20.77 -16.95
N HIS A 300 1.09 19.55 -16.60
CA HIS A 300 2.30 18.96 -17.15
C HIS A 300 2.16 18.68 -18.67
N GLN A 301 3.25 18.83 -19.43
CA GLN A 301 3.29 18.66 -20.90
C GLN A 301 2.81 17.28 -21.41
N ARG A 302 2.82 16.25 -20.55
CA ARG A 302 2.33 14.89 -20.84
C ARG A 302 0.92 14.60 -20.32
N VAL A 303 0.16 15.66 -20.02
CA VAL A 303 -1.24 15.57 -19.58
C VAL A 303 -2.10 16.28 -20.62
N TYR A 304 -3.10 15.58 -21.13
CA TYR A 304 -4.12 16.16 -21.99
C TYR A 304 -5.12 16.96 -21.19
N ARG A 305 -5.55 18.12 -21.72
CA ARG A 305 -6.64 18.93 -21.20
C ARG A 305 -7.78 18.94 -22.22
N PHE A 306 -8.99 18.61 -21.78
CA PHE A 306 -10.24 18.71 -22.51
C PHE A 306 -11.04 19.89 -21.99
N TYR A 307 -11.54 20.73 -22.89
CA TYR A 307 -12.24 21.97 -22.55
C TYR A 307 -13.26 22.32 -23.66
N ASN A 308 -14.03 23.42 -23.48
CA ASN A 308 -15.09 23.81 -24.42
C ASN A 308 -16.07 22.66 -24.75
N PHE A 309 -16.65 22.08 -23.70
CA PHE A 309 -17.54 20.93 -23.82
C PHE A 309 -18.80 21.27 -24.59
N ARG A 310 -19.23 20.36 -25.45
CA ARG A 310 -20.42 20.45 -26.32
C ARG A 310 -21.25 19.19 -26.13
N TYR A 311 -22.57 19.34 -26.07
CA TYR A 311 -23.56 18.25 -26.03
C TYR A 311 -23.53 17.39 -24.75
N VAL A 312 -22.52 17.46 -23.92
CA VAL A 312 -22.37 16.60 -22.73
C VAL A 312 -21.92 17.41 -21.51
N ASP A 313 -22.52 17.08 -20.37
CA ASP A 313 -22.05 17.59 -19.07
C ASP A 313 -20.63 17.09 -18.78
N LYS A 314 -19.76 17.99 -18.30
CA LYS A 314 -18.35 17.71 -18.05
C LYS A 314 -18.14 16.60 -16.99
N GLU A 315 -19.02 16.54 -15.98
CA GLU A 315 -18.90 15.53 -14.93
C GLU A 315 -19.35 14.15 -15.43
N LEU A 316 -20.45 14.10 -16.20
CA LEU A 316 -20.86 12.86 -16.87
C LEU A 316 -19.79 12.35 -17.82
N LEU A 317 -19.20 13.26 -18.61
CA LEU A 317 -18.11 12.91 -19.51
C LEU A 317 -16.89 12.37 -18.75
N LYS A 318 -16.55 12.96 -17.60
CA LYS A 318 -15.46 12.45 -16.76
C LYS A 318 -15.76 11.02 -16.31
N TYR A 319 -16.96 10.74 -15.78
CA TYR A 319 -17.36 9.38 -15.38
C TYR A 319 -17.28 8.40 -16.55
N TYR A 320 -17.70 8.82 -17.74
CA TYR A 320 -17.63 8.01 -18.94
C TYR A 320 -16.17 7.66 -19.29
N LEU A 321 -15.29 8.67 -19.30
CA LEU A 321 -13.87 8.48 -19.62
C LEU A 321 -13.15 7.61 -18.60
N GLU A 322 -13.34 7.86 -17.31
CA GLU A 322 -12.69 7.09 -16.23
C GLU A 322 -13.01 5.59 -16.29
N ASN A 323 -14.22 5.25 -16.72
CA ASN A 323 -14.68 3.87 -16.73
C ASN A 323 -14.46 3.13 -18.04
N LEU A 324 -14.39 3.85 -19.16
CA LEU A 324 -14.38 3.23 -20.48
C LEU A 324 -13.13 3.53 -21.32
N PHE A 325 -12.39 4.63 -21.06
CA PHE A 325 -11.27 4.99 -21.93
C PHE A 325 -10.12 3.98 -21.88
N SER A 326 -9.90 3.31 -20.73
CA SER A 326 -8.87 2.28 -20.58
C SER A 326 -9.06 1.10 -21.54
N THR A 327 -10.30 0.79 -21.95
CA THR A 327 -10.60 -0.28 -22.93
C THR A 327 -9.91 -0.02 -24.27
N VAL A 328 -9.83 1.24 -24.71
CA VAL A 328 -9.14 1.62 -25.95
C VAL A 328 -7.62 1.39 -25.87
N MET A 329 -7.05 1.52 -24.66
CA MET A 329 -5.64 1.24 -24.43
C MET A 329 -5.33 -0.25 -24.58
N ASP A 330 -6.23 -1.10 -24.13
CA ASP A 330 -6.06 -2.56 -24.15
C ASP A 330 -6.21 -3.11 -25.60
N TYR A 331 -7.07 -2.52 -26.41
CA TYR A 331 -7.28 -2.89 -27.82
C TYR A 331 -6.30 -2.25 -28.81
N GLY A 332 -5.70 -1.11 -28.48
CA GLY A 332 -4.91 -0.28 -29.42
C GLY A 332 -3.40 -0.26 -29.21
N SER A 333 -2.88 -0.84 -28.14
CA SER A 333 -1.45 -0.81 -27.87
C SER A 333 -0.74 -2.04 -28.44
N ALA A 334 0.04 -1.86 -29.51
CA ALA A 334 1.24 -2.67 -29.67
C ALA A 334 2.01 -2.59 -28.34
N LYS A 335 2.42 -3.75 -27.78
CA LYS A 335 3.13 -3.88 -26.49
C LYS A 335 4.36 -2.98 -26.44
N THR A 336 4.17 -1.71 -26.11
CA THR A 336 5.26 -0.78 -25.81
C THR A 336 5.58 -0.87 -24.33
N THR A 337 6.85 -0.79 -23.99
CA THR A 337 7.36 -0.91 -22.62
C THR A 337 6.75 0.15 -21.67
N VAL A 338 6.27 1.27 -22.20
CA VAL A 338 5.60 2.33 -21.44
C VAL A 338 4.26 2.66 -22.12
N PRO A 339 3.11 2.53 -21.40
CA PRO A 339 1.80 2.92 -21.92
C PRO A 339 1.77 4.40 -22.33
N SER A 340 1.21 4.70 -23.50
CA SER A 340 1.09 6.07 -24.01
C SER A 340 -0.20 6.24 -24.81
N VAL A 341 -0.94 7.31 -24.51
CA VAL A 341 -2.14 7.71 -25.24
C VAL A 341 -1.75 8.61 -26.41
N ARG A 342 -2.21 8.29 -27.61
CA ARG A 342 -2.00 9.11 -28.80
C ARG A 342 -3.24 9.94 -29.11
N LEU A 343 -3.07 11.16 -29.57
CA LEU A 343 -4.17 12.07 -29.92
C LEU A 343 -5.27 11.43 -30.79
N PRO A 344 -4.98 10.65 -31.85
CA PRO A 344 -6.03 9.98 -32.64
C PRO A 344 -6.88 9.00 -31.83
N MET A 345 -6.35 8.36 -30.75
CA MET A 345 -7.12 7.49 -29.88
C MET A 345 -8.19 8.28 -29.16
N ILE A 346 -7.84 9.48 -28.65
CA ILE A 346 -8.78 10.39 -27.98
C ILE A 346 -9.80 10.91 -28.98
N GLN A 347 -9.35 11.43 -30.11
CA GLN A 347 -10.22 12.05 -31.12
C GLN A 347 -11.28 11.11 -31.68
N ASN A 348 -10.95 9.83 -31.82
CA ASN A 348 -11.85 8.82 -32.37
C ASN A 348 -12.65 8.06 -31.32
N PHE A 349 -12.37 8.28 -30.03
CA PHE A 349 -13.12 7.68 -28.96
C PHE A 349 -14.58 8.06 -29.04
N GLN A 350 -15.46 7.07 -28.95
CA GLN A 350 -16.90 7.25 -29.10
C GLN A 350 -17.56 7.37 -27.75
N VAL A 351 -18.43 8.37 -27.62
CA VAL A 351 -19.13 8.70 -26.37
C VAL A 351 -20.62 8.63 -26.61
N CYS A 352 -21.34 7.91 -25.74
CA CYS A 352 -22.80 7.94 -25.66
C CYS A 352 -23.25 9.27 -25.07
N VAL A 353 -24.08 9.99 -25.80
CA VAL A 353 -24.58 11.32 -25.41
C VAL A 353 -26.09 11.26 -25.25
N PRO A 354 -26.60 11.24 -23.99
CA PRO A 354 -28.00 11.35 -23.68
C PRO A 354 -28.53 12.77 -23.90
N PRO A 355 -29.88 12.97 -23.95
CA PRO A 355 -30.48 14.30 -23.82
C PRO A 355 -30.06 15.02 -22.53
N LEU A 356 -29.89 16.35 -22.56
CA LEU A 356 -29.40 17.13 -21.42
C LEU A 356 -30.17 16.89 -20.11
N ALA A 357 -31.51 16.78 -20.21
CA ALA A 357 -32.35 16.51 -19.03
C ALA A 357 -32.08 15.15 -18.36
N GLU A 358 -31.59 14.16 -19.12
CA GLU A 358 -31.18 12.86 -18.57
C GLU A 358 -29.80 12.95 -17.94
N GLN A 359 -28.88 13.71 -18.54
CA GLN A 359 -27.50 13.86 -18.05
C GLN A 359 -27.46 14.38 -16.62
N GLU A 360 -28.25 15.39 -16.28
CA GLU A 360 -28.33 15.95 -14.94
C GLU A 360 -28.73 14.89 -13.89
N LYS A 361 -29.78 14.11 -14.23
CA LYS A 361 -30.24 13.01 -13.36
C LYS A 361 -29.19 11.90 -13.20
N MET A 362 -28.51 11.56 -14.30
CA MET A 362 -27.46 10.56 -14.29
C MET A 362 -26.29 10.99 -13.39
N VAL A 363 -25.83 12.23 -13.51
CA VAL A 363 -24.78 12.80 -12.66
C VAL A 363 -25.20 12.76 -11.19
N GLU A 364 -26.41 13.19 -10.86
CA GLU A 364 -26.93 13.16 -9.49
C GLU A 364 -26.92 11.75 -8.89
N ILE A 365 -27.42 10.75 -9.65
CA ILE A 365 -27.50 9.36 -9.22
C ILE A 365 -26.11 8.76 -9.06
N ILE A 366 -25.22 8.96 -10.04
CA ILE A 366 -23.84 8.48 -9.96
C ILE A 366 -23.15 9.08 -8.74
N ARG A 367 -23.21 10.40 -8.54
CA ARG A 367 -22.61 11.09 -7.41
C ARG A 367 -23.10 10.55 -6.08
N LYS A 368 -24.41 10.36 -5.92
CA LYS A 368 -25.04 9.81 -4.71
C LYS A 368 -24.53 8.40 -4.40
N HIS A 369 -24.56 7.51 -5.39
CA HIS A 369 -24.13 6.12 -5.19
C HIS A 369 -22.61 6.01 -5.01
N ALA A 370 -21.82 6.71 -5.82
CA ALA A 370 -20.36 6.72 -5.70
C ALA A 370 -19.93 7.22 -4.31
N SER A 371 -20.50 8.34 -3.84
CA SER A 371 -20.20 8.86 -2.49
C SER A 371 -20.57 7.88 -1.38
N SER A 372 -21.70 7.17 -1.51
CA SER A 372 -22.11 6.17 -0.53
C SER A 372 -21.14 4.97 -0.50
N ILE A 373 -20.71 4.51 -1.67
CA ILE A 373 -19.74 3.41 -1.78
C ILE A 373 -18.38 3.84 -1.23
N ASP A 374 -17.91 5.05 -1.55
CA ASP A 374 -16.62 5.58 -1.04
C ASP A 374 -16.61 5.67 0.48
N LYS A 375 -17.72 6.10 1.11
CA LYS A 375 -17.87 6.08 2.57
C LYS A 375 -17.79 4.66 3.15
N LEU A 376 -18.37 3.66 2.48
CA LEU A 376 -18.28 2.27 2.91
C LEU A 376 -16.83 1.75 2.81
N ILE A 377 -16.11 2.13 1.76
CA ILE A 377 -14.70 1.77 1.59
C ILE A 377 -13.87 2.39 2.72
N ASP A 378 -14.01 3.70 2.99
CA ASP A 378 -13.31 4.39 4.08
C ASP A 378 -13.57 3.73 5.47
N ILE A 379 -14.82 3.36 5.75
CA ILE A 379 -15.15 2.63 6.99
C ILE A 379 -14.40 1.30 7.08
N LYS A 380 -14.30 0.57 5.97
CA LYS A 380 -13.59 -0.73 5.94
C LYS A 380 -12.08 -0.57 6.06
N GLU A 381 -11.50 0.45 5.43
CA GLU A 381 -10.08 0.78 5.54
C GLU A 381 -9.72 1.13 6.99
N LYS A 382 -10.49 1.98 7.65
CA LYS A 382 -10.35 2.29 9.09
C LYS A 382 -10.53 1.06 9.97
N LYS A 383 -11.40 0.11 9.57
CA LYS A 383 -11.55 -1.15 10.30
C LYS A 383 -10.31 -2.04 10.17
N ILE A 384 -9.70 -2.09 9.00
CA ILE A 384 -8.43 -2.81 8.77
C ILE A 384 -7.32 -2.22 9.66
N GLU A 385 -7.20 -0.89 9.71
CA GLU A 385 -6.24 -0.20 10.57
C GLU A 385 -6.41 -0.62 12.04
N LYS A 386 -7.64 -0.53 12.57
CA LYS A 386 -7.94 -0.94 13.95
C LYS A 386 -7.68 -2.42 14.21
N LEU A 387 -7.97 -3.30 13.26
CA LEU A 387 -7.67 -4.73 13.39
C LEU A 387 -6.16 -4.98 13.41
N THR A 388 -5.39 -4.24 12.61
CA THR A 388 -3.93 -4.32 12.58
C THR A 388 -3.33 -3.87 13.92
N ASP A 389 -3.82 -2.78 14.50
CA ASP A 389 -3.38 -2.30 15.80
C ASP A 389 -3.80 -3.25 16.93
N TYR A 390 -5.00 -3.80 16.86
CA TYR A 390 -5.45 -4.83 17.78
C TYR A 390 -4.56 -6.09 17.73
N LYS A 391 -4.16 -6.53 16.53
CA LYS A 391 -3.23 -7.65 16.36
C LYS A 391 -1.89 -7.38 17.08
N LYS A 392 -1.32 -6.19 16.91
CA LYS A 392 -0.08 -5.78 17.56
C LYS A 392 -0.22 -5.75 19.08
N SER A 393 -1.32 -5.17 19.59
CA SER A 393 -1.62 -5.13 21.02
C SER A 393 -1.79 -6.54 21.60
N LEU A 394 -2.47 -7.42 20.88
CA LEU A 394 -2.71 -8.80 21.29
C LEU A 394 -1.39 -9.58 21.44
N ILE A 395 -0.47 -9.44 20.49
CA ILE A 395 0.86 -10.06 20.57
C ILE A 395 1.59 -9.51 21.80
N TYR A 396 1.63 -8.19 21.96
CA TYR A 396 2.27 -7.54 23.11
C TYR A 396 1.72 -8.05 24.46
N GLU A 397 0.41 -8.10 24.61
CA GLU A 397 -0.23 -8.55 25.85
C GLU A 397 0.15 -10.00 26.21
N TYR A 398 0.25 -10.89 25.23
CA TYR A 398 0.63 -12.28 25.47
C TYR A 398 2.12 -12.44 25.78
N VAL A 399 3.02 -11.84 24.99
CA VAL A 399 4.48 -12.00 25.17
C VAL A 399 4.99 -11.26 26.41
N THR A 400 4.27 -10.26 26.90
CA THR A 400 4.60 -9.54 28.13
C THR A 400 3.89 -10.13 29.36
N GLY A 401 3.07 -11.14 29.16
CA GLY A 401 2.33 -11.75 30.25
C GLY A 401 1.18 -10.92 30.80
N LYS A 402 0.78 -9.81 30.18
CA LYS A 402 -0.39 -9.01 30.59
C LYS A 402 -1.71 -9.75 30.32
N LYS A 403 -1.71 -10.67 29.37
CA LYS A 403 -2.82 -11.56 29.07
C LYS A 403 -2.47 -13.00 29.35
N GLU A 404 -3.33 -13.67 30.10
CA GLU A 404 -3.13 -15.06 30.50
C GLU A 404 -3.53 -16.01 29.35
N VAL A 405 -2.74 -17.08 29.17
CA VAL A 405 -3.04 -18.19 28.26
C VAL A 405 -3.69 -19.29 29.08
N SER A 406 -4.99 -19.43 28.91
CA SER A 406 -5.77 -20.54 29.48
C SER A 406 -5.76 -21.74 28.54
#